data_619b27a6aeed1b042c163b95031cc3e8
#
_entry.id   619b27a6aeed1b042c163b95031cc3e8
#
_cell.length_a   1.000
_cell.length_b   1.000
_cell.length_c   1.000
_cell.angle_alpha   90.00
_cell.angle_beta   90.00
_cell.angle_gamma   90.00
#
_symmetry.space_group_name_H-M   'P 1'
#
loop_
_entity.id
_entity.type
_entity.pdbx_description
1 polymer ?
#
loop_
_entity_poly.entity_id
_entity_poly.type
_entity_poly.pdbx_seq_one_letter_code
_entity_poly.pdbx_strand_id
1 'polypeptide(L)'
;MSTLCSFGSEPLWSVASESYPLGCQFSEHIGGSQYLTACPDRRCSIYNSPTGIYRPGCGLDSVHFTWTGTEYLTLVLLLNRVRLPFEAIFMLRFKNFASTIHHGAYRELYSARDEANLPHLRRFAGLLERVRDGTEPPGSAPSAEAVVVQCQAAILRYFATPRLNW
;
A
#
# COMPACT_ATOMS: atom_id res chain seq x y z
N MET A 1 -4.50 12.24 7.23
CA MET A 1 -5.50 12.08 8.30
C MET A 1 -6.84 11.78 7.65
N SER A 2 -7.37 10.60 7.89
CA SER A 2 -8.66 10.22 7.32
C SER A 2 -9.77 11.00 8.05
N THR A 3 -10.35 11.97 7.38
CA THR A 3 -11.54 12.72 7.83
C THR A 3 -12.82 11.85 7.79
N LEU A 4 -12.70 10.59 7.36
CA LEU A 4 -13.83 9.69 7.19
C LEU A 4 -14.36 9.09 8.50
N CYS A 5 -13.64 9.24 9.61
CA CYS A 5 -14.07 8.72 10.92
C CYS A 5 -15.39 9.35 11.43
N SER A 6 -15.83 10.46 10.85
CA SER A 6 -17.11 11.12 11.17
C SER A 6 -18.20 10.90 10.12
N PHE A 7 -17.93 10.16 9.07
CA PHE A 7 -18.90 9.85 8.03
C PHE A 7 -19.70 8.58 8.39
N GLY A 8 -20.95 8.74 8.75
CA GLY A 8 -21.91 7.65 8.87
C GLY A 8 -21.79 6.78 10.12
N SER A 9 -21.04 7.19 11.15
CA SER A 9 -20.82 6.40 12.38
C SER A 9 -20.21 5.01 12.15
N GLU A 10 -19.58 4.80 10.99
CA GLU A 10 -18.93 3.54 10.68
C GLU A 10 -17.68 3.31 11.53
N PRO A 11 -17.41 2.08 11.96
CA PRO A 11 -16.20 1.76 12.70
C PRO A 11 -14.95 2.08 11.88
N LEU A 12 -13.88 2.56 12.53
CA LEU A 12 -12.65 2.96 11.86
C LEU A 12 -12.04 1.84 10.99
N TRP A 13 -12.19 0.59 11.38
CA TRP A 13 -11.70 -0.55 10.60
C TRP A 13 -12.37 -0.71 9.24
N SER A 14 -13.59 -0.18 9.06
CA SER A 14 -14.31 -0.22 7.76
C SER A 14 -13.95 0.95 6.85
N VAL A 15 -13.34 2.01 7.40
CA VAL A 15 -13.03 3.26 6.67
C VAL A 15 -11.56 3.66 6.72
N ALA A 16 -10.71 2.83 7.30
CA ALA A 16 -9.28 3.10 7.41
C ALA A 16 -8.62 3.16 6.02
N SER A 17 -7.79 4.17 5.81
CA SER A 17 -7.03 4.34 4.56
C SER A 17 -5.73 3.55 4.53
N GLU A 18 -5.34 2.92 5.64
CA GLU A 18 -4.15 2.09 5.73
C GLU A 18 -4.39 0.73 5.08
N SER A 19 -3.38 0.26 4.33
CA SER A 19 -3.39 -1.08 3.78
C SER A 19 -2.94 -2.08 4.83
N TYR A 20 -3.73 -3.12 5.08
CA TYR A 20 -3.35 -4.26 5.91
C TYR A 20 -4.06 -5.54 5.43
N PRO A 21 -3.47 -6.72 5.69
CA PRO A 21 -4.07 -7.99 5.30
C PRO A 21 -5.40 -8.26 6.01
N LEU A 22 -6.33 -8.85 5.28
CA LEU A 22 -7.58 -9.39 5.81
C LEU A 22 -7.47 -10.91 5.95
N GLY A 23 -8.24 -11.51 6.85
CA GLY A 23 -8.27 -12.96 7.04
C GLY A 23 -7.10 -13.53 7.86
N CYS A 24 -6.31 -12.67 8.50
CA CYS A 24 -5.28 -13.03 9.47
C CYS A 24 -5.28 -12.06 10.65
N GLN A 25 -4.47 -12.31 11.65
CA GLN A 25 -4.38 -11.50 12.85
C GLN A 25 -4.03 -10.04 12.52
N PHE A 26 -4.78 -9.10 13.08
CA PHE A 26 -4.46 -7.68 12.96
C PHE A 26 -3.22 -7.32 13.78
N SER A 27 -2.26 -6.67 13.16
CA SER A 27 -1.11 -6.11 13.87
C SER A 27 -1.52 -4.96 14.77
N GLU A 28 -0.91 -4.86 15.93
CA GLU A 28 -1.06 -3.71 16.84
C GLU A 28 -0.51 -2.40 16.25
N HIS A 29 0.35 -2.51 15.26
CA HIS A 29 0.95 -1.38 14.55
C HIS A 29 0.08 -0.78 13.44
N ILE A 30 -1.12 -1.31 13.21
CA ILE A 30 -2.09 -0.69 12.30
C ILE A 30 -2.59 0.62 12.92
N GLY A 31 -2.60 1.69 12.14
CA GLY A 31 -3.13 2.97 12.59
C GLY A 31 -4.58 2.84 13.04
N GLY A 32 -4.84 3.13 14.33
CA GLY A 32 -6.17 2.94 14.90
C GLY A 32 -6.49 1.49 15.31
N SER A 33 -5.49 0.63 15.51
CA SER A 33 -5.66 -0.78 15.91
C SER A 33 -6.55 -0.97 17.14
N GLN A 34 -6.63 0.03 18.04
CA GLN A 34 -7.52 0.02 19.18
C GLN A 34 -9.01 -0.11 18.79
N TYR A 35 -9.39 0.38 17.63
CA TYR A 35 -10.75 0.26 17.11
C TYR A 35 -11.03 -1.12 16.49
N LEU A 36 -9.98 -1.84 16.09
CA LEU A 36 -10.09 -3.20 15.57
C LEU A 36 -10.40 -4.22 16.67
N THR A 37 -10.32 -3.85 17.95
CA THR A 37 -10.63 -4.74 19.08
C THR A 37 -12.08 -5.23 19.06
N ALA A 38 -12.99 -4.44 18.50
CA ALA A 38 -14.39 -4.80 18.34
C ALA A 38 -14.68 -5.67 17.09
N CYS A 39 -13.68 -5.88 16.22
CA CYS A 39 -13.86 -6.66 15.00
C CYS A 39 -14.18 -8.13 15.35
N PRO A 40 -15.26 -8.71 14.77
CA PRO A 40 -15.63 -10.09 15.03
C PRO A 40 -14.54 -11.11 14.68
N ASP A 41 -13.68 -10.82 13.71
CA ASP A 41 -12.58 -11.69 13.27
C ASP A 41 -11.60 -12.02 14.39
N ARG A 42 -11.42 -11.14 15.37
CA ARG A 42 -10.59 -11.42 16.56
C ARG A 42 -11.09 -12.57 17.42
N ARG A 43 -12.37 -12.94 17.30
CA ARG A 43 -12.97 -14.08 18.03
C ARG A 43 -12.84 -15.38 17.27
N CYS A 44 -12.45 -15.34 16.00
CA CYS A 44 -12.25 -16.51 15.18
C CYS A 44 -10.78 -16.96 15.28
N SER A 45 -10.52 -18.17 15.75
CA SER A 45 -9.16 -18.68 15.93
C SER A 45 -8.34 -18.72 14.64
N ILE A 46 -9.00 -18.93 13.49
CA ILE A 46 -8.35 -18.92 12.18
C ILE A 46 -7.89 -17.52 11.86
N TYR A 47 -8.80 -16.54 11.88
CA TYR A 47 -8.49 -15.15 11.53
C TYR A 47 -7.58 -14.44 12.56
N ASN A 48 -7.53 -14.95 13.78
CA ASN A 48 -6.67 -14.43 14.83
C ASN A 48 -5.35 -15.22 14.97
N SER A 49 -4.85 -15.77 13.88
CA SER A 49 -3.54 -16.41 13.79
C SER A 49 -2.62 -15.63 12.86
N PRO A 50 -1.28 -15.72 12.99
CA PRO A 50 -0.32 -14.90 12.23
C PRO A 50 -0.49 -14.97 10.72
N THR A 51 -0.81 -16.15 10.18
CA THR A 51 -1.02 -16.35 8.74
C THR A 51 -2.50 -16.43 8.36
N GLY A 52 -3.39 -16.64 9.33
CA GLY A 52 -4.83 -16.72 9.07
C GLY A 52 -5.20 -17.82 8.09
N ILE A 53 -5.91 -17.42 7.04
CA ILE A 53 -6.34 -18.31 5.94
C ILE A 53 -5.23 -18.57 4.91
N TYR A 54 -4.08 -17.92 5.04
CA TYR A 54 -2.99 -18.01 4.07
C TYR A 54 -1.94 -19.04 4.48
N ARG A 55 -1.16 -19.49 3.49
CA ARG A 55 0.02 -20.31 3.74
C ARG A 55 1.21 -19.42 4.08
N PRO A 56 2.09 -19.82 5.01
CA PRO A 56 3.34 -19.12 5.24
C PRO A 56 4.12 -18.95 3.92
N GLY A 57 4.66 -17.74 3.70
CA GLY A 57 5.43 -17.45 2.49
C GLY A 57 4.64 -17.40 1.19
N CYS A 58 3.30 -17.26 1.24
CA CYS A 58 2.47 -17.24 0.03
C CYS A 58 2.72 -16.05 -0.89
N GLY A 59 3.33 -14.99 -0.36
CA GLY A 59 3.55 -13.73 -1.06
C GLY A 59 2.38 -12.75 -0.92
N LEU A 60 2.71 -11.48 -0.81
CA LEU A 60 1.73 -10.41 -0.61
C LEU A 60 0.74 -10.27 -1.77
N ASP A 61 1.10 -10.70 -2.98
CA ASP A 61 0.19 -10.71 -4.12
C ASP A 61 -0.96 -11.73 -3.97
N SER A 62 -0.78 -12.75 -3.13
CA SER A 62 -1.79 -13.77 -2.84
C SER A 62 -2.67 -13.42 -1.63
N VAL A 63 -2.43 -12.27 -1.01
CA VAL A 63 -3.11 -11.82 0.21
C VAL A 63 -4.17 -10.78 -0.15
N HIS A 64 -5.35 -10.92 0.45
CA HIS A 64 -6.40 -9.92 0.36
C HIS A 64 -6.11 -8.76 1.33
N PHE A 65 -6.10 -7.56 0.80
CA PHE A 65 -5.89 -6.34 1.57
C PHE A 65 -7.19 -5.56 1.74
N THR A 66 -7.21 -4.65 2.71
CA THR A 66 -8.26 -3.65 2.84
C THR A 66 -8.42 -2.89 1.54
N TRP A 67 -9.68 -2.62 1.15
CA TRP A 67 -9.96 -1.87 -0.06
C TRP A 67 -9.58 -0.40 0.13
N THR A 68 -8.49 -0.01 -0.49
CA THR A 68 -7.92 1.34 -0.42
C THR A 68 -7.75 1.93 -1.81
N GLY A 69 -7.50 3.22 -1.89
CA GLY A 69 -7.18 3.87 -3.17
C GLY A 69 -5.95 3.28 -3.87
N THR A 70 -5.02 2.68 -3.12
CA THR A 70 -3.84 2.01 -3.69
C THR A 70 -4.19 0.66 -4.31
N GLU A 71 -5.09 -0.12 -3.69
CA GLU A 71 -5.62 -1.36 -4.27
C GLU A 71 -6.41 -1.06 -5.55
N TYR A 72 -7.29 -0.05 -5.50
CA TYR A 72 -8.03 0.38 -6.68
C TYR A 72 -7.10 0.82 -7.82
N LEU A 73 -6.12 1.68 -7.54
CA LEU A 73 -5.15 2.13 -8.54
C LEU A 73 -4.38 0.95 -9.14
N THR A 74 -3.95 0.00 -8.30
CA THR A 74 -3.24 -1.19 -8.76
C THR A 74 -4.11 -2.00 -9.72
N LEU A 75 -5.38 -2.21 -9.39
CA LEU A 75 -6.32 -2.90 -10.26
C LEU A 75 -6.49 -2.18 -11.59
N VAL A 76 -6.66 -0.85 -11.58
CA VAL A 76 -6.74 -0.04 -12.81
C VAL A 76 -5.49 -0.23 -13.67
N LEU A 77 -4.28 -0.15 -13.09
CA LEU A 77 -3.03 -0.32 -13.83
C LEU A 77 -2.93 -1.72 -14.48
N LEU A 78 -3.28 -2.77 -13.74
CA LEU A 78 -3.24 -4.15 -14.22
C LEU A 78 -4.28 -4.39 -15.34
N LEU A 79 -5.51 -3.93 -15.17
CA LEU A 79 -6.58 -4.10 -16.16
C LEU A 79 -6.29 -3.32 -17.46
N ASN A 80 -5.62 -2.18 -17.36
CA ASN A 80 -5.17 -1.41 -18.52
C ASN A 80 -3.84 -1.92 -19.10
N ARG A 81 -3.30 -3.03 -18.58
CA ARG A 81 -2.05 -3.64 -19.06
C ARG A 81 -0.89 -2.66 -19.13
N VAL A 82 -0.77 -1.80 -18.14
CA VAL A 82 0.32 -0.83 -18.03
C VAL A 82 1.64 -1.60 -17.86
N ARG A 83 2.68 -1.18 -18.58
CA ARG A 83 3.99 -1.86 -18.64
C ARG A 83 4.95 -1.41 -17.54
N LEU A 84 4.43 -1.03 -16.37
CA LEU A 84 5.28 -0.70 -15.23
C LEU A 84 6.05 -1.94 -14.74
N PRO A 85 7.32 -1.77 -14.30
CA PRO A 85 8.04 -2.82 -13.63
C PRO A 85 7.29 -3.28 -12.37
N PHE A 86 7.48 -4.55 -12.00
CA PHE A 86 6.83 -5.11 -10.81
C PHE A 86 7.13 -4.28 -9.55
N GLU A 87 8.37 -3.85 -9.39
CA GLU A 87 8.83 -3.05 -8.26
C GLU A 87 8.04 -1.74 -8.13
N ALA A 88 7.71 -1.11 -9.24
CA ALA A 88 6.90 0.11 -9.25
C ALA A 88 5.45 -0.17 -8.82
N ILE A 89 4.85 -1.24 -9.34
CA ILE A 89 3.50 -1.65 -8.93
C ILE A 89 3.49 -2.04 -7.45
N PHE A 90 4.49 -2.78 -6.98
CA PHE A 90 4.66 -3.16 -5.59
C PHE A 90 4.74 -1.92 -4.67
N MET A 91 5.58 -0.95 -5.01
CA MET A 91 5.69 0.29 -4.25
C MET A 91 4.37 1.08 -4.21
N LEU A 92 3.68 1.20 -5.36
CA LEU A 92 2.40 1.91 -5.44
C LEU A 92 1.30 1.23 -4.62
N ARG A 93 1.21 -0.11 -4.69
CA ARG A 93 0.22 -0.90 -3.98
C ARG A 93 0.40 -0.81 -2.48
N PHE A 94 1.62 -0.98 -2.01
CA PHE A 94 1.93 -1.16 -0.59
C PHE A 94 2.44 0.11 0.11
N LYS A 95 2.44 1.28 -0.53
CA LYS A 95 2.93 2.54 0.08
C LYS A 95 2.21 2.93 1.38
N ASN A 96 0.99 2.48 1.58
CA ASN A 96 0.18 2.73 2.77
C ASN A 96 0.21 1.55 3.77
N PHE A 97 1.09 0.58 3.57
CA PHE A 97 1.24 -0.57 4.46
C PHE A 97 2.22 -0.25 5.61
N ALA A 98 1.83 0.73 6.43
CA ALA A 98 2.69 1.33 7.45
C ALA A 98 3.19 0.31 8.48
N SER A 99 2.33 -0.61 8.94
CA SER A 99 2.69 -1.65 9.90
C SER A 99 3.83 -2.56 9.41
N THR A 100 3.91 -2.83 8.11
CA THR A 100 5.03 -3.56 7.48
C THR A 100 6.26 -2.68 7.29
N ILE A 101 6.07 -1.47 6.74
CA ILE A 101 7.16 -0.56 6.39
C ILE A 101 7.99 -0.20 7.62
N HIS A 102 7.32 0.22 8.72
CA HIS A 102 7.98 0.74 9.91
C HIS A 102 8.28 -0.33 10.96
N HIS A 103 7.45 -1.37 11.07
CA HIS A 103 7.51 -2.35 12.14
C HIS A 103 7.79 -3.78 11.69
N GLY A 104 7.83 -4.03 10.37
CA GLY A 104 8.09 -5.36 9.81
C GLY A 104 7.02 -6.39 10.16
N ALA A 105 5.76 -5.95 10.34
CA ALA A 105 4.65 -6.85 10.59
C ALA A 105 4.36 -7.76 9.37
N TYR A 106 3.70 -8.90 9.63
CA TYR A 106 3.25 -9.84 8.60
C TYR A 106 4.35 -10.57 7.82
N ARG A 107 5.54 -10.71 8.40
CA ARG A 107 6.69 -11.35 7.73
C ARG A 107 6.42 -12.80 7.35
N GLU A 108 5.55 -13.48 8.06
CA GLU A 108 5.14 -14.86 7.82
C GLU A 108 4.46 -15.04 6.46
N LEU A 109 3.92 -13.96 5.90
CA LEU A 109 3.26 -13.97 4.59
C LEU A 109 4.21 -13.70 3.42
N TYR A 110 5.42 -13.16 3.68
CA TYR A 110 6.31 -12.72 2.62
C TYR A 110 6.90 -13.88 1.83
N SER A 111 6.91 -13.73 0.52
CA SER A 111 7.75 -14.52 -0.38
C SER A 111 9.16 -13.90 -0.47
N ALA A 112 10.10 -14.66 -1.01
CA ALA A 112 11.45 -14.14 -1.30
C ALA A 112 11.41 -12.90 -2.23
N ARG A 113 10.42 -12.83 -3.13
CA ARG A 113 10.22 -11.68 -4.00
C ARG A 113 9.77 -10.44 -3.24
N ASP A 114 8.89 -10.60 -2.25
CA ASP A 114 8.47 -9.48 -1.40
C ASP A 114 9.65 -8.97 -0.59
N GLU A 115 10.42 -9.86 0.04
CA GLU A 115 11.59 -9.48 0.82
C GLU A 115 12.62 -8.70 -0.02
N ALA A 116 12.84 -9.10 -1.27
CA ALA A 116 13.72 -8.37 -2.19
C ALA A 116 13.21 -6.97 -2.52
N ASN A 117 11.89 -6.74 -2.48
CA ASN A 117 11.27 -5.46 -2.80
C ASN A 117 11.02 -4.53 -1.59
N LEU A 118 11.07 -5.04 -0.37
CA LEU A 118 10.89 -4.23 0.85
C LEU A 118 11.85 -3.03 0.95
N PRO A 119 13.15 -3.13 0.61
CA PRO A 119 14.05 -1.96 0.62
C PRO A 119 13.57 -0.83 -0.31
N HIS A 120 13.07 -1.19 -1.50
CA HIS A 120 12.51 -0.21 -2.45
C HIS A 120 11.25 0.46 -1.89
N LEU A 121 10.36 -0.34 -1.28
CA LEU A 121 9.15 0.17 -0.64
C LEU A 121 9.48 1.14 0.51
N ARG A 122 10.41 0.79 1.39
CA ARG A 122 10.84 1.64 2.52
C ARG A 122 11.47 2.95 2.03
N ARG A 123 12.32 2.87 1.01
CA ARG A 123 12.91 4.07 0.39
C ARG A 123 11.83 4.98 -0.20
N PHE A 124 10.86 4.40 -0.91
CA PHE A 124 9.75 5.15 -1.50
C PHE A 124 8.87 5.81 -0.43
N ALA A 125 8.50 5.07 0.63
CA ALA A 125 7.74 5.60 1.76
C ALA A 125 8.47 6.77 2.43
N GLY A 126 9.77 6.65 2.69
CA GLY A 126 10.57 7.73 3.27
C GLY A 126 10.69 8.97 2.36
N LEU A 127 10.63 8.81 1.03
CA LEU A 127 10.52 9.95 0.11
C LEU A 127 9.18 10.65 0.26
N LEU A 128 8.08 9.88 0.30
CA LEU A 128 6.73 10.45 0.46
C LEU A 128 6.55 11.17 1.80
N GLU A 129 7.14 10.65 2.87
CA GLU A 129 7.14 11.29 4.19
C GLU A 129 7.87 12.64 4.15
N ARG A 130 9.05 12.70 3.55
CA ARG A 130 9.81 13.96 3.40
C ARG A 130 9.05 15.01 2.60
N VAL A 131 8.40 14.62 1.50
CA VAL A 131 7.55 15.52 0.72
C VAL A 131 6.38 16.03 1.55
N ARG A 132 5.72 15.15 2.30
CA ARG A 132 4.61 15.52 3.17
C ARG A 132 5.01 16.50 4.28
N ASP A 133 6.20 16.28 4.86
CA ASP A 133 6.70 17.06 5.99
C ASP A 133 7.44 18.33 5.54
N GLY A 134 7.54 18.59 4.22
CA GLY A 134 8.21 19.76 3.66
C GLY A 134 9.73 19.78 3.89
N THR A 135 10.35 18.61 4.16
CA THR A 135 11.77 18.48 4.49
C THR A 135 12.66 18.20 3.28
N GLU A 136 12.20 18.51 2.07
CA GLU A 136 13.05 18.41 0.89
C GLU A 136 14.26 19.34 1.00
N PRO A 137 15.47 18.88 0.63
CA PRO A 137 16.64 19.73 0.65
C PRO A 137 16.43 20.91 -0.30
N PRO A 138 16.61 22.16 0.13
CA PRO A 138 16.53 23.31 -0.75
C PRO A 138 17.65 23.20 -1.79
N GLY A 139 17.34 23.17 -3.05
CA GLY A 139 18.35 23.45 -4.05
C GLY A 139 18.39 22.64 -5.33
N SER A 140 17.50 21.71 -5.60
CA SER A 140 17.48 21.04 -6.90
C SER A 140 16.12 20.55 -7.37
N ALA A 141 15.05 21.28 -7.04
CA ALA A 141 13.78 20.99 -7.69
C ALA A 141 13.94 21.25 -9.21
N PRO A 142 13.71 20.24 -10.06
CA PRO A 142 13.73 20.46 -11.50
C PRO A 142 12.67 21.51 -11.89
N SER A 143 12.89 22.27 -12.95
CA SER A 143 11.89 23.21 -13.44
C SER A 143 10.59 22.47 -13.80
N ALA A 144 9.46 23.17 -13.74
CA ALA A 144 8.16 22.59 -14.08
C ALA A 144 8.19 21.98 -15.50
N GLU A 145 8.87 22.62 -16.45
CA GLU A 145 9.05 22.13 -17.82
C GLU A 145 9.85 20.83 -17.85
N ALA A 146 10.94 20.74 -17.08
CA ALA A 146 11.75 19.51 -17.01
C ALA A 146 10.93 18.35 -16.41
N VAL A 147 10.12 18.59 -15.38
CA VAL A 147 9.22 17.59 -14.81
C VAL A 147 8.20 17.12 -15.85
N VAL A 148 7.57 18.04 -16.58
CA VAL A 148 6.58 17.69 -17.63
C VAL A 148 7.22 16.81 -18.70
N VAL A 149 8.42 17.16 -19.17
CA VAL A 149 9.14 16.35 -20.19
C VAL A 149 9.46 14.95 -19.67
N GLN A 150 9.94 14.83 -18.43
CA GLN A 150 10.21 13.54 -17.81
C GLN A 150 8.93 12.70 -17.64
N CYS A 151 7.84 13.31 -17.20
CA CYS A 151 6.55 12.63 -17.06
C CYS A 151 6.01 12.17 -18.41
N GLN A 152 6.10 12.99 -19.46
CA GLN A 152 5.69 12.60 -20.81
C GLN A 152 6.50 11.41 -21.35
N ALA A 153 7.82 11.41 -21.16
CA ALA A 153 8.67 10.30 -21.56
C ALA A 153 8.30 9.01 -20.81
N ALA A 154 8.04 9.10 -19.51
CA ALA A 154 7.59 7.96 -18.70
C ALA A 154 6.22 7.44 -19.15
N ILE A 155 5.26 8.34 -19.42
CA ILE A 155 3.93 7.96 -19.91
C ILE A 155 4.05 7.21 -21.24
N LEU A 156 4.78 7.75 -22.21
CA LEU A 156 4.97 7.11 -23.50
C LEU A 156 5.66 5.74 -23.42
N ARG A 157 6.55 5.57 -22.44
CA ARG A 157 7.27 4.31 -22.21
C ARG A 157 6.39 3.22 -21.61
N TYR A 158 5.57 3.57 -20.63
CA TYR A 158 4.88 2.57 -19.80
C TYR A 158 3.39 2.41 -20.13
N PHE A 159 2.77 3.39 -20.74
CA PHE A 159 1.34 3.39 -21.05
C PHE A 159 1.10 3.20 -22.55
N ALA A 160 0.41 2.14 -22.92
CA ALA A 160 0.09 1.85 -24.32
C ALA A 160 -0.96 2.82 -24.89
N THR A 161 -1.78 3.41 -24.04
CA THR A 161 -2.84 4.36 -24.40
C THR A 161 -2.80 5.59 -23.49
N PRO A 162 -3.16 6.79 -24.02
CA PRO A 162 -3.19 8.01 -23.21
C PRO A 162 -4.39 8.09 -22.26
N ARG A 163 -5.32 7.14 -22.35
CA ARG A 163 -6.51 7.07 -21.51
C ARG A 163 -6.57 5.72 -20.83
N LEU A 164 -6.83 5.73 -19.51
CA LEU A 164 -7.08 4.54 -18.72
C LEU A 164 -8.60 4.34 -18.57
N ASN A 165 -9.02 3.09 -18.56
CA ASN A 165 -10.36 2.69 -18.15
C ASN A 165 -10.39 2.60 -16.62
N TRP A 166 -11.25 3.36 -16.02
CA TRP A 166 -11.40 3.48 -14.57
C TRP A 166 -12.54 2.61 -14.05
#